data_11e64d3f588a492dee5800ea170e1887
#
_entry.id   11e64d3f588a492dee5800ea170e1887
#
_cell.length_a   1.000
_cell.length_b   1.000
_cell.length_c   1.000
_cell.angle_alpha   90.00
_cell.angle_beta   90.00
_cell.angle_gamma   90.00
#
_symmetry.space_group_name_H-M   'P 1'
#
loop_
_entity.id
_entity.type
_entity.pdbx_description
1 polymer ?
#
loop_
_entity_poly.entity_id
_entity_poly.type
_entity_poly.pdbx_seq_one_letter_code
_entity_poly.pdbx_strand_id
1 'polypeptide(L)'
;DIIPMQGRTHNCGQLRLANVGEEVKLVGWYENLRKVSKNLGFLILRDFYGTTQIVVETEEIMEQLSSINYESTIEIIGTVRERSSKNANLPTGEIEVVPSKLTVLGKCRYNELPFQINHSKEADENVRLKYRYLDLRNPQVKSKIVLRSKVVADLRASMIGHDFMEITTPILTCSSPEGARDYLVPARNHPGKFYALPQAPQQFKQLLMTSGIDRYF
;
A
#
# COMPACT_ATOMS: atom_id res chain seq x y z
N ASP A 1 -15.06 -16.84 3.81
CA ASP A 1 -15.03 -16.88 2.33
C ASP A 1 -14.31 -15.63 1.85
N ILE A 2 -13.09 -15.82 1.33
CA ILE A 2 -12.35 -14.76 0.68
C ILE A 2 -13.07 -14.51 -0.64
N ILE A 3 -13.72 -13.37 -0.77
CA ILE A 3 -14.29 -12.93 -2.03
C ILE A 3 -13.13 -12.84 -3.03
N PRO A 4 -13.11 -13.66 -4.10
CA PRO A 4 -12.06 -13.59 -5.08
C PRO A 4 -12.06 -12.17 -5.66
N MET A 5 -10.89 -11.52 -5.68
CA MET A 5 -10.76 -10.19 -6.29
C MET A 5 -11.10 -10.29 -7.77
N GLN A 6 -12.33 -10.00 -8.13
CA GLN A 6 -12.85 -9.98 -9.50
C GLN A 6 -12.30 -8.80 -10.31
N GLY A 7 -11.03 -8.53 -10.22
CA GLY A 7 -10.48 -7.36 -10.87
C GLY A 7 -9.22 -7.61 -11.68
N ARG A 8 -8.40 -8.56 -11.30
CA ARG A 8 -7.12 -8.83 -11.96
C ARG A 8 -6.74 -10.30 -11.84
N THR A 9 -5.95 -10.80 -12.78
CA THR A 9 -5.40 -12.17 -12.73
C THR A 9 -4.10 -12.22 -11.92
N HIS A 10 -3.28 -11.18 -12.03
CA HIS A 10 -1.98 -11.05 -11.38
C HIS A 10 -1.77 -9.62 -10.87
N ASN A 11 -0.90 -9.45 -9.89
CA ASN A 11 -0.42 -8.12 -9.50
C ASN A 11 0.82 -7.71 -10.34
N CYS A 12 1.19 -6.43 -10.28
CA CYS A 12 2.27 -5.88 -11.10
C CYS A 12 3.68 -6.32 -10.67
N GLY A 13 3.83 -7.02 -9.55
CA GLY A 13 5.11 -7.56 -9.09
C GLY A 13 5.26 -9.08 -9.30
N GLN A 14 4.24 -9.74 -9.84
CA GLN A 14 4.13 -11.20 -9.80
C GLN A 14 4.66 -11.92 -11.03
N LEU A 15 4.55 -11.31 -12.21
CA LEU A 15 4.87 -11.96 -13.49
C LEU A 15 6.36 -12.30 -13.64
N ARG A 16 6.63 -13.48 -14.19
CA ARG A 16 7.98 -14.02 -14.46
C ARG A 16 8.01 -14.67 -15.84
N LEU A 17 9.18 -15.15 -16.27
CA LEU A 17 9.34 -15.88 -17.55
C LEU A 17 8.39 -17.08 -17.69
N ALA A 18 8.03 -17.72 -16.60
CA ALA A 18 7.07 -18.83 -16.60
C ALA A 18 5.68 -18.43 -17.10
N ASN A 19 5.34 -17.15 -17.05
CA ASN A 19 4.04 -16.62 -17.49
C ASN A 19 4.05 -16.19 -18.97
N VAL A 20 5.15 -16.32 -19.70
CA VAL A 20 5.22 -15.95 -21.12
C VAL A 20 4.20 -16.71 -21.93
N GLY A 21 3.42 -15.99 -22.74
CA GLY A 21 2.33 -16.52 -23.52
C GLY A 21 0.97 -16.51 -22.84
N GLU A 22 0.90 -16.26 -21.55
CA GLU A 22 -0.36 -16.10 -20.81
C GLU A 22 -1.05 -14.77 -21.14
N GLU A 23 -2.37 -14.80 -21.29
CA GLU A 23 -3.19 -13.60 -21.25
C GLU A 23 -3.45 -13.21 -19.80
N VAL A 24 -3.10 -11.98 -19.44
CA VAL A 24 -3.21 -11.46 -18.08
C VAL A 24 -4.04 -10.18 -18.03
N LYS A 25 -4.67 -9.96 -16.89
CA LYS A 25 -5.39 -8.75 -16.55
C LYS A 25 -4.69 -8.09 -15.36
N LEU A 26 -4.11 -6.91 -15.58
CA LEU A 26 -3.44 -6.11 -14.58
C LEU A 26 -4.21 -4.83 -14.30
N VAL A 27 -4.20 -4.39 -13.05
CA VAL A 27 -4.79 -3.11 -12.62
C VAL A 27 -3.76 -2.35 -11.80
N GLY A 28 -3.55 -1.09 -12.10
CA GLY A 28 -2.58 -0.28 -11.40
C GLY A 28 -2.63 1.20 -11.77
N TRP A 29 -1.63 1.92 -11.30
CA TRP A 29 -1.45 3.34 -11.62
C TRP A 29 -0.54 3.50 -12.82
N TYR A 30 -0.91 4.42 -13.69
CA TYR A 30 -0.12 4.89 -14.81
C TYR A 30 1.07 5.73 -14.28
N GLU A 31 2.22 5.09 -14.06
CA GLU A 31 3.37 5.76 -13.46
C GLU A 31 4.12 6.63 -14.47
N ASN A 32 4.44 6.09 -15.64
CA ASN A 32 5.25 6.75 -16.64
C ASN A 32 5.02 6.16 -18.03
N LEU A 33 5.25 6.98 -19.06
CA LEU A 33 5.24 6.55 -20.46
C LEU A 33 6.45 7.13 -21.20
N ARG A 34 7.34 6.27 -21.68
CA ARG A 34 8.40 6.62 -22.59
C ARG A 34 7.95 6.38 -24.04
N LYS A 35 7.60 7.45 -24.73
CA LYS A 35 7.25 7.39 -26.15
C LYS A 35 8.52 7.25 -27.00
N VAL A 36 8.51 6.29 -27.92
CA VAL A 36 9.58 6.07 -28.91
C VAL A 36 9.15 6.56 -30.28
N SER A 37 7.91 6.29 -30.65
CA SER A 37 7.30 6.77 -31.89
C SER A 37 5.80 7.01 -31.68
N LYS A 38 5.09 7.34 -32.75
CA LYS A 38 3.63 7.52 -32.72
C LYS A 38 2.89 6.26 -32.26
N ASN A 39 3.41 5.08 -32.62
CA ASN A 39 2.78 3.80 -32.39
C ASN A 39 3.53 2.94 -31.36
N LEU A 40 4.68 3.39 -30.83
CA LEU A 40 5.50 2.62 -29.91
C LEU A 40 5.82 3.40 -28.65
N GLY A 41 5.52 2.82 -27.51
CA GLY A 41 5.86 3.37 -26.21
C GLY A 41 5.98 2.28 -25.14
N PHE A 42 6.67 2.63 -24.06
CA PHE A 42 6.86 1.79 -22.90
C PHE A 42 6.20 2.45 -21.70
N LEU A 43 5.10 1.85 -21.25
CA LEU A 43 4.35 2.25 -20.07
C LEU A 43 4.84 1.46 -18.87
N ILE A 44 5.00 2.14 -17.74
CA ILE A 44 5.18 1.49 -16.44
C ILE A 44 3.84 1.52 -15.70
N LEU A 45 3.31 0.34 -15.45
CA LEU A 45 2.15 0.11 -14.61
C LEU A 45 2.63 -0.30 -13.21
N ARG A 46 2.15 0.41 -12.19
CA ARG A 46 2.52 0.17 -10.79
C ARG A 46 1.29 -0.14 -9.95
N ASP A 47 1.45 -1.08 -9.03
CA ASP A 47 0.51 -1.32 -7.94
C ASP A 47 1.24 -1.38 -6.60
N PHE A 48 0.57 -1.89 -5.56
CA PHE A 48 1.18 -2.08 -4.24
C PHE A 48 2.38 -3.04 -4.29
N TYR A 49 2.36 -4.04 -5.15
CA TYR A 49 3.31 -5.16 -5.15
C TYR A 49 4.53 -4.92 -6.03
N GLY A 50 4.45 -4.02 -6.98
CA GLY A 50 5.57 -3.73 -7.87
C GLY A 50 5.17 -3.02 -9.15
N THR A 51 6.03 -3.16 -10.16
CA THR A 51 5.86 -2.55 -11.47
C THR A 51 5.95 -3.60 -12.57
N THR A 52 5.21 -3.38 -13.65
CA THR A 52 5.29 -4.18 -14.88
C THR A 52 5.43 -3.24 -16.08
N GLN A 53 6.33 -3.56 -17.00
CA GLN A 53 6.43 -2.85 -18.26
C GLN A 53 5.35 -3.33 -19.22
N ILE A 54 4.62 -2.37 -19.78
CA ILE A 54 3.62 -2.58 -20.83
C ILE A 54 4.18 -1.99 -22.13
N VAL A 55 4.25 -2.77 -23.17
CA VAL A 55 4.72 -2.32 -24.49
C VAL A 55 3.52 -1.97 -25.33
N VAL A 56 3.31 -0.69 -25.55
CA VAL A 56 2.24 -0.17 -26.39
C VAL A 56 2.71 -0.14 -27.83
N GLU A 57 2.05 -0.90 -28.70
CA GLU A 57 2.41 -1.05 -30.10
C GLU A 57 1.30 -0.54 -31.05
N THR A 58 0.26 0.10 -30.51
CA THR A 58 -0.89 0.62 -31.27
C THR A 58 -1.09 2.11 -31.03
N GLU A 59 -1.49 2.84 -32.07
CA GLU A 59 -1.80 4.27 -31.99
C GLU A 59 -3.01 4.52 -31.07
N GLU A 60 -4.02 3.67 -31.12
CA GLU A 60 -5.24 3.79 -30.33
C GLU A 60 -4.94 3.84 -28.81
N ILE A 61 -4.14 2.89 -28.30
CA ILE A 61 -3.77 2.85 -26.88
C ILE A 61 -2.85 4.03 -26.54
N MET A 62 -1.96 4.44 -27.45
CA MET A 62 -1.11 5.62 -27.26
C MET A 62 -1.93 6.90 -27.12
N GLU A 63 -2.99 7.05 -27.90
CA GLU A 63 -3.91 8.19 -27.83
C GLU A 63 -4.69 8.18 -26.51
N GLN A 64 -5.22 7.01 -26.11
CA GLN A 64 -5.90 6.86 -24.82
C GLN A 64 -4.98 7.27 -23.66
N LEU A 65 -3.73 6.81 -23.62
CA LEU A 65 -2.74 7.18 -22.60
C LEU A 65 -2.40 8.67 -22.64
N SER A 66 -2.33 9.26 -23.83
CA SER A 66 -2.05 10.69 -23.98
C SER A 66 -3.19 11.60 -23.53
N SER A 67 -4.40 11.05 -23.42
CA SER A 67 -5.60 11.77 -22.97
C SER A 67 -5.81 11.77 -21.46
N ILE A 68 -4.95 11.07 -20.70
CA ILE A 68 -5.04 10.94 -19.25
C ILE A 68 -3.74 11.36 -18.58
N ASN A 69 -3.83 11.76 -17.33
CA ASN A 69 -2.67 12.15 -16.52
C ASN A 69 -2.00 10.94 -15.86
N TYR A 70 -0.72 11.10 -15.52
CA TYR A 70 -0.02 10.14 -14.66
C TYR A 70 -0.78 9.93 -13.34
N GLU A 71 -0.60 8.76 -12.74
CA GLU A 71 -1.32 8.28 -11.55
C GLU A 71 -2.82 8.05 -11.77
N SER A 72 -3.32 8.08 -13.01
CA SER A 72 -4.63 7.51 -13.33
C SER A 72 -4.63 6.00 -13.09
N THR A 73 -5.76 5.48 -12.63
CA THR A 73 -5.95 4.03 -12.45
C THR A 73 -6.43 3.42 -13.75
N ILE A 74 -5.68 2.45 -14.25
CA ILE A 74 -5.97 1.77 -15.52
C ILE A 74 -5.96 0.27 -15.36
N GLU A 75 -6.74 -0.40 -16.20
CA GLU A 75 -6.77 -1.84 -16.40
C GLU A 75 -6.13 -2.17 -17.74
N ILE A 76 -5.25 -3.14 -17.76
CA ILE A 76 -4.60 -3.66 -18.95
C ILE A 76 -4.94 -5.15 -19.08
N ILE A 77 -5.47 -5.54 -20.24
CA ILE A 77 -5.57 -6.92 -20.66
C ILE A 77 -4.53 -7.11 -21.76
N GLY A 78 -3.69 -8.13 -21.66
CA GLY A 78 -2.66 -8.36 -22.66
C GLY A 78 -1.91 -9.67 -22.45
N THR A 79 -0.99 -9.95 -23.36
CA THR A 79 -0.19 -11.18 -23.37
C THR A 79 1.20 -10.91 -22.83
N VAL A 80 1.67 -11.77 -21.94
CA VAL A 80 3.02 -11.71 -21.39
C VAL A 80 4.03 -12.12 -22.45
N ARG A 81 5.06 -11.31 -22.63
CA ARG A 81 6.16 -11.55 -23.57
C ARG A 81 7.50 -11.39 -22.85
N GLU A 82 8.52 -12.14 -23.29
CA GLU A 82 9.89 -11.92 -22.83
C GLU A 82 10.43 -10.59 -23.35
N ARG A 83 11.12 -9.84 -22.51
CA ARG A 83 11.75 -8.57 -22.91
C ARG A 83 13.00 -8.82 -23.74
N SER A 84 13.16 -8.05 -24.80
CA SER A 84 14.41 -8.00 -25.58
C SER A 84 15.58 -7.40 -24.77
N SER A 85 15.31 -6.40 -23.94
CA SER A 85 16.27 -5.77 -23.04
C SER A 85 15.83 -6.00 -21.58
N LYS A 86 16.45 -6.99 -20.93
CA LYS A 86 16.13 -7.39 -19.56
C LYS A 86 16.67 -6.37 -18.54
N ASN A 87 15.96 -6.17 -17.46
CA ASN A 87 16.36 -5.34 -16.33
C ASN A 87 16.51 -6.18 -15.06
N ALA A 88 17.74 -6.53 -14.72
CA ALA A 88 18.04 -7.37 -13.56
C ALA A 88 17.70 -6.70 -12.20
N ASN A 89 17.47 -5.39 -12.17
CA ASN A 89 17.14 -4.66 -10.95
C ASN A 89 15.65 -4.76 -10.56
N LEU A 90 14.81 -5.32 -11.42
CA LEU A 90 13.38 -5.46 -11.19
C LEU A 90 12.99 -6.95 -11.18
N PRO A 91 12.15 -7.40 -10.21
CA PRO A 91 11.67 -8.78 -10.19
C PRO A 91 10.92 -9.20 -11.47
N THR A 92 10.23 -8.25 -12.12
CA THR A 92 9.49 -8.43 -13.38
C THR A 92 10.31 -7.98 -14.60
N GLY A 93 11.61 -7.74 -14.43
CA GLY A 93 12.46 -7.14 -15.45
C GLY A 93 12.79 -8.01 -16.66
N GLU A 94 12.40 -9.27 -16.68
CA GLU A 94 12.59 -10.19 -17.79
C GLU A 94 11.39 -10.27 -18.73
N ILE A 95 10.23 -9.73 -18.30
CA ILE A 95 8.98 -9.80 -19.05
C ILE A 95 8.38 -8.42 -19.30
N GLU A 96 7.53 -8.36 -20.26
CA GLU A 96 6.67 -7.22 -20.58
C GLU A 96 5.29 -7.73 -21.00
N VAL A 97 4.29 -6.88 -20.95
CA VAL A 97 2.93 -7.22 -21.39
C VAL A 97 2.61 -6.40 -22.63
N VAL A 98 2.13 -7.09 -23.66
CA VAL A 98 1.62 -6.47 -24.89
C VAL A 98 0.10 -6.32 -24.74
N PRO A 99 -0.43 -5.11 -24.60
CA PRO A 99 -1.84 -4.89 -24.33
C PRO A 99 -2.70 -5.17 -25.58
N SER A 100 -3.79 -5.91 -25.39
CA SER A 100 -4.90 -6.02 -26.34
C SER A 100 -6.01 -5.02 -26.03
N LYS A 101 -6.14 -4.61 -24.75
CA LYS A 101 -7.15 -3.67 -24.28
C LYS A 101 -6.64 -2.83 -23.12
N LEU A 102 -6.97 -1.55 -23.14
CA LEU A 102 -6.79 -0.63 -22.04
C LEU A 102 -8.14 -0.03 -21.62
N THR A 103 -8.42 -0.04 -20.32
CA THR A 103 -9.61 0.59 -19.75
C THR A 103 -9.19 1.58 -18.68
N VAL A 104 -9.65 2.82 -18.76
CA VAL A 104 -9.41 3.83 -17.73
C VAL A 104 -10.49 3.69 -16.65
N LEU A 105 -10.08 3.22 -15.46
CA LEU A 105 -10.97 3.02 -14.32
C LEU A 105 -11.17 4.31 -13.51
N GLY A 106 -10.15 5.14 -13.45
CA GLY A 106 -10.20 6.42 -12.73
C GLY A 106 -9.15 7.40 -13.23
N LYS A 107 -9.59 8.55 -13.71
CA LYS A 107 -8.70 9.60 -14.19
C LYS A 107 -8.13 10.42 -13.03
N CYS A 108 -6.82 10.61 -13.02
CA CYS A 108 -6.20 11.65 -12.21
C CYS A 108 -6.61 13.02 -12.76
N ARG A 109 -7.14 13.88 -11.89
CA ARG A 109 -7.68 15.19 -12.30
C ARG A 109 -6.59 16.25 -12.51
N TYR A 110 -5.41 16.04 -11.98
CA TYR A 110 -4.33 17.02 -11.96
C TYR A 110 -3.26 16.65 -12.98
N ASN A 111 -2.84 17.62 -13.78
CA ASN A 111 -1.77 17.46 -14.76
C ASN A 111 -0.40 17.37 -14.08
N GLU A 112 -0.26 18.02 -12.94
CA GLU A 112 0.96 18.03 -12.15
C GLU A 112 0.69 17.46 -10.76
N LEU A 113 1.55 16.55 -10.34
CA LEU A 113 1.54 16.01 -8.99
C LEU A 113 2.29 16.96 -8.05
N PRO A 114 1.95 17.00 -6.75
CA PRO A 114 2.65 17.83 -5.76
C PRO A 114 4.13 17.45 -5.61
N PHE A 115 4.49 16.23 -5.99
CA PHE A 115 5.86 15.69 -6.08
C PHE A 115 5.87 14.44 -6.96
N GLN A 116 7.02 14.07 -7.46
CA GLN A 116 7.21 12.80 -8.14
C GLN A 116 7.18 11.66 -7.11
N ILE A 117 6.41 10.61 -7.36
CA ILE A 117 6.18 9.52 -6.39
C ILE A 117 7.49 8.90 -5.90
N ASN A 118 8.40 8.56 -6.81
CA ASN A 118 9.66 7.91 -6.46
C ASN A 118 10.67 8.86 -5.77
N HIS A 119 10.43 10.16 -5.80
CA HIS A 119 11.22 11.22 -5.16
C HIS A 119 10.48 11.94 -4.03
N SER A 120 9.37 11.38 -3.55
CA SER A 120 8.52 12.02 -2.53
C SER A 120 9.28 12.39 -1.26
N LYS A 121 10.34 11.66 -0.91
CA LYS A 121 11.18 11.93 0.27
C LYS A 121 11.96 13.25 0.19
N GLU A 122 12.14 13.79 -1.01
CA GLU A 122 12.83 15.07 -1.26
C GLU A 122 11.88 16.26 -1.14
N ALA A 123 10.58 16.01 -1.11
CA ALA A 123 9.57 17.05 -0.96
C ALA A 123 9.45 17.52 0.51
N ASP A 124 8.94 18.73 0.69
CA ASP A 124 8.65 19.31 2.01
C ASP A 124 7.71 18.41 2.81
N GLU A 125 7.97 18.27 4.12
CA GLU A 125 7.21 17.38 5.00
C GLU A 125 5.72 17.73 5.05
N ASN A 126 5.36 19.01 5.07
CA ASN A 126 3.96 19.44 5.10
C ASN A 126 3.23 19.02 3.81
N VAL A 127 3.91 19.08 2.66
CA VAL A 127 3.36 18.64 1.38
C VAL A 127 3.19 17.12 1.37
N ARG A 128 4.17 16.37 1.87
CA ARG A 128 4.09 14.90 2.01
C ARG A 128 2.97 14.47 2.94
N LEU A 129 2.79 15.15 4.06
CA LEU A 129 1.71 14.86 5.02
C LEU A 129 0.34 15.20 4.44
N LYS A 130 0.22 16.31 3.72
CA LYS A 130 -1.02 16.71 3.04
C LYS A 130 -1.44 15.71 1.98
N TYR A 131 -0.48 15.19 1.22
CA TYR A 131 -0.70 14.21 0.15
C TYR A 131 -0.15 12.82 0.54
N ARG A 132 -0.40 12.41 1.78
CA ARG A 132 0.16 11.19 2.37
C ARG A 132 -0.14 9.94 1.55
N TYR A 133 -1.30 9.85 0.92
CA TYR A 133 -1.67 8.73 0.06
C TYR A 133 -0.77 8.60 -1.18
N LEU A 134 -0.22 9.70 -1.70
CA LEU A 134 0.78 9.66 -2.78
C LEU A 134 2.17 9.30 -2.25
N ASP A 135 2.58 9.88 -1.12
CA ASP A 135 3.85 9.59 -0.49
C ASP A 135 3.99 8.10 -0.12
N LEU A 136 2.90 7.47 0.32
CA LEU A 136 2.86 6.03 0.62
C LEU A 136 2.95 5.12 -0.62
N ARG A 137 2.78 5.65 -1.83
CA ARG A 137 3.06 4.91 -3.08
C ARG A 137 4.55 4.77 -3.35
N ASN A 138 5.39 5.62 -2.77
CA ASN A 138 6.85 5.49 -2.86
C ASN A 138 7.29 4.17 -2.20
N PRO A 139 8.01 3.28 -2.91
CA PRO A 139 8.42 1.98 -2.38
C PRO A 139 9.25 2.06 -1.09
N GLN A 140 10.12 3.06 -0.97
CA GLN A 140 10.95 3.25 0.22
C GLN A 140 10.14 3.73 1.44
N VAL A 141 9.11 4.54 1.24
CA VAL A 141 8.21 4.99 2.31
C VAL A 141 7.29 3.84 2.72
N LYS A 142 6.68 3.18 1.75
CA LYS A 142 5.82 2.02 1.94
C LYS A 142 6.51 0.88 2.68
N SER A 143 7.77 0.59 2.35
CA SER A 143 8.52 -0.54 2.94
C SER A 143 8.59 -0.47 4.47
N LYS A 144 8.66 0.72 5.05
CA LYS A 144 8.66 0.91 6.52
C LYS A 144 7.34 0.53 7.16
N ILE A 145 6.21 0.86 6.51
CA ILE A 145 4.87 0.48 6.98
C ILE A 145 4.70 -1.03 6.89
N VAL A 146 5.11 -1.64 5.77
CA VAL A 146 5.07 -3.08 5.57
C VAL A 146 5.95 -3.81 6.58
N LEU A 147 7.18 -3.32 6.83
CA LEU A 147 8.07 -3.88 7.84
C LEU A 147 7.44 -3.83 9.23
N ARG A 148 6.91 -2.68 9.64
CA ARG A 148 6.23 -2.54 10.94
C ARG A 148 5.08 -3.54 11.08
N SER A 149 4.26 -3.71 10.06
CA SER A 149 3.16 -4.68 10.06
C SER A 149 3.66 -6.12 10.26
N LYS A 150 4.74 -6.49 9.57
CA LYS A 150 5.36 -7.83 9.72
C LYS A 150 5.92 -8.03 11.12
N VAL A 151 6.68 -7.07 11.64
CA VAL A 151 7.26 -7.15 12.99
C VAL A 151 6.16 -7.33 14.05
N VAL A 152 5.06 -6.56 13.96
CA VAL A 152 3.94 -6.70 14.89
C VAL A 152 3.28 -8.08 14.78
N ALA A 153 3.10 -8.59 13.55
CA ALA A 153 2.55 -9.92 13.32
C ALA A 153 3.45 -11.03 13.89
N ASP A 154 4.76 -10.93 13.69
CA ASP A 154 5.73 -11.90 14.19
C ASP A 154 5.80 -11.90 15.72
N LEU A 155 5.80 -10.72 16.36
CA LEU A 155 5.74 -10.60 17.82
C LEU A 155 4.47 -11.25 18.38
N ARG A 156 3.32 -10.97 17.76
CA ARG A 156 2.04 -11.57 18.15
C ARG A 156 2.07 -13.09 17.99
N ALA A 157 2.54 -13.59 16.87
CA ALA A 157 2.67 -15.03 16.62
C ALA A 157 3.62 -15.71 17.63
N SER A 158 4.74 -15.06 17.96
CA SER A 158 5.68 -15.55 18.97
C SER A 158 5.04 -15.65 20.36
N MET A 159 4.31 -14.62 20.79
CA MET A 159 3.65 -14.61 22.09
C MET A 159 2.58 -15.71 22.17
N ILE A 160 1.75 -15.84 21.14
CA ILE A 160 0.73 -16.90 21.04
C ILE A 160 1.38 -18.28 21.04
N GLY A 161 2.51 -18.45 20.31
CA GLY A 161 3.27 -19.70 20.28
C GLY A 161 3.88 -20.11 21.62
N HIS A 162 3.98 -19.21 22.60
CA HIS A 162 4.38 -19.45 23.99
C HIS A 162 3.20 -19.53 24.95
N ASP A 163 2.00 -19.75 24.45
CA ASP A 163 0.75 -19.86 25.20
C ASP A 163 0.35 -18.54 25.92
N PHE A 164 0.78 -17.38 25.42
CA PHE A 164 0.27 -16.11 25.90
C PHE A 164 -1.03 -15.74 25.20
N MET A 165 -1.96 -15.18 25.95
CA MET A 165 -3.24 -14.67 25.48
C MET A 165 -3.15 -13.19 25.19
N GLU A 166 -3.56 -12.77 23.99
CA GLU A 166 -3.69 -11.35 23.66
C GLU A 166 -4.93 -10.76 24.33
N ILE A 167 -4.74 -9.75 25.17
CA ILE A 167 -5.83 -9.07 25.87
C ILE A 167 -5.76 -7.57 25.59
N THR A 168 -6.82 -7.05 25.00
CA THR A 168 -6.98 -5.63 24.75
C THR A 168 -7.48 -4.93 26.00
N THR A 169 -6.67 -4.05 26.57
CA THR A 169 -7.07 -3.20 27.69
C THR A 169 -7.73 -1.91 27.21
N PRO A 170 -8.61 -1.28 28.01
CA PRO A 170 -9.25 -0.01 27.65
C PRO A 170 -8.21 1.09 27.39
N ILE A 171 -8.40 1.82 26.28
CA ILE A 171 -7.57 3.00 25.93
C ILE A 171 -8.12 4.26 26.59
N LEU A 172 -9.43 4.31 26.79
CA LEU A 172 -10.12 5.44 27.40
C LEU A 172 -10.59 5.01 28.81
N THR A 173 -10.05 5.63 29.85
CA THR A 173 -10.27 5.27 31.26
C THR A 173 -10.26 6.50 32.16
N CYS A 174 -10.17 6.33 33.46
CA CYS A 174 -9.96 7.42 34.40
C CYS A 174 -8.46 7.75 34.54
N SER A 175 -8.17 8.99 34.96
CA SER A 175 -6.79 9.40 35.24
C SER A 175 -6.19 8.60 36.39
N SER A 176 -4.90 8.23 36.24
CA SER A 176 -4.14 7.56 37.27
C SER A 176 -3.07 8.52 37.83
N PRO A 177 -2.82 8.52 39.15
CA PRO A 177 -1.74 9.31 39.74
C PRO A 177 -0.34 8.80 39.37
N GLU A 178 -0.24 7.64 38.73
CA GLU A 178 1.03 7.05 38.33
C GLU A 178 1.48 7.57 36.96
N GLY A 179 2.70 8.10 36.89
CA GLY A 179 3.35 8.51 35.65
C GLY A 179 3.24 10.00 35.32
N ALA A 180 3.53 10.34 34.07
CA ALA A 180 3.44 11.71 33.55
C ALA A 180 1.96 12.12 33.35
N ARG A 181 1.75 13.41 33.04
CA ARG A 181 0.41 13.95 32.84
C ARG A 181 -0.34 13.22 31.72
N ASP A 182 -1.54 12.76 32.04
CA ASP A 182 -2.43 12.14 31.05
C ASP A 182 -3.03 13.19 30.11
N TYR A 183 -3.36 12.76 28.91
CA TYR A 183 -4.21 13.54 28.02
C TYR A 183 -5.68 13.33 28.45
N LEU A 184 -6.39 14.44 28.67
CA LEU A 184 -7.77 14.43 29.09
C LEU A 184 -8.69 14.53 27.87
N VAL A 185 -9.76 13.72 27.87
CA VAL A 185 -10.79 13.71 26.85
C VAL A 185 -12.13 14.10 27.51
N PRO A 186 -12.76 15.22 27.12
CA PRO A 186 -14.04 15.64 27.69
C PRO A 186 -15.13 14.58 27.50
N ALA A 187 -15.85 14.27 28.58
CA ALA A 187 -16.97 13.32 28.52
C ALA A 187 -18.22 14.00 27.98
N ARG A 188 -18.60 13.68 26.75
CA ARG A 188 -19.76 14.32 26.08
C ARG A 188 -21.06 14.18 26.85
N ASN A 189 -21.31 13.01 27.44
CA ASN A 189 -22.55 12.69 28.16
C ASN A 189 -22.52 13.10 29.64
N HIS A 190 -21.40 13.60 30.14
CA HIS A 190 -21.21 13.98 31.54
C HIS A 190 -20.47 15.33 31.61
N PRO A 191 -21.19 16.47 31.50
CA PRO A 191 -20.57 17.79 31.55
C PRO A 191 -19.69 17.98 32.79
N GLY A 192 -18.51 18.53 32.63
CA GLY A 192 -17.53 18.75 33.69
C GLY A 192 -16.73 17.52 34.09
N LYS A 193 -16.95 16.36 33.46
CA LYS A 193 -16.16 15.15 33.65
C LYS A 193 -15.27 14.84 32.44
N PHE A 194 -14.19 14.09 32.69
CA PHE A 194 -13.20 13.74 31.68
C PHE A 194 -12.85 12.26 31.77
N TYR A 195 -12.58 11.69 30.61
CA TYR A 195 -11.80 10.47 30.49
C TYR A 195 -10.31 10.84 30.36
N ALA A 196 -9.44 9.88 30.57
CA ALA A 196 -8.02 10.02 30.34
C ALA A 196 -7.50 8.95 29.38
N LEU A 197 -6.43 9.29 28.64
CA LEU A 197 -5.62 8.33 27.89
C LEU A 197 -4.44 7.94 28.81
N PRO A 198 -4.49 6.79 29.51
CA PRO A 198 -3.48 6.44 30.49
C PRO A 198 -2.17 6.06 29.81
N GLN A 199 -1.04 6.29 30.47
CA GLN A 199 0.26 5.86 29.98
C GLN A 199 0.54 4.38 30.22
N ALA A 200 0.04 3.83 31.34
CA ALA A 200 0.32 2.46 31.74
C ALA A 200 -1.00 1.71 32.06
N PRO A 201 -1.21 0.52 31.51
CA PRO A 201 -2.37 -0.33 31.83
C PRO A 201 -2.14 -1.19 33.10
N GLN A 202 -1.37 -0.71 34.07
CA GLN A 202 -0.90 -1.50 35.20
C GLN A 202 -2.03 -2.08 36.06
N GLN A 203 -3.08 -1.31 36.32
CA GLN A 203 -4.24 -1.78 37.10
C GLN A 203 -4.98 -2.93 36.40
N PHE A 204 -5.13 -2.83 35.06
CA PHE A 204 -5.74 -3.90 34.25
C PHE A 204 -4.87 -5.15 34.25
N LYS A 205 -3.54 -4.99 34.15
CA LYS A 205 -2.61 -6.12 34.22
C LYS A 205 -2.71 -6.85 35.57
N GLN A 206 -2.76 -6.13 36.68
CA GLN A 206 -2.93 -6.71 38.01
C GLN A 206 -4.29 -7.42 38.15
N LEU A 207 -5.35 -6.84 37.61
CA LEU A 207 -6.67 -7.46 37.59
C LEU A 207 -6.66 -8.79 36.83
N LEU A 208 -6.02 -8.84 35.66
CA LEU A 208 -5.87 -10.05 34.85
C LEU A 208 -5.13 -11.15 35.61
N MET A 209 -4.01 -10.81 36.27
CA MET A 209 -3.24 -11.76 37.10
C MET A 209 -4.05 -12.26 38.26
N THR A 210 -4.76 -11.39 38.96
CA THR A 210 -5.61 -11.76 40.12
C THR A 210 -6.79 -12.64 39.70
N SER A 211 -7.28 -12.49 38.47
CA SER A 211 -8.36 -13.33 37.91
C SER A 211 -7.89 -14.69 37.41
N GLY A 212 -6.59 -15.00 37.53
CA GLY A 212 -6.03 -16.31 37.19
C GLY A 212 -5.54 -16.46 35.75
N ILE A 213 -5.34 -15.34 35.04
CA ILE A 213 -4.74 -15.34 33.69
C ILE A 213 -3.23 -15.29 33.85
N ASP A 214 -2.58 -16.45 33.69
CA ASP A 214 -1.14 -16.60 33.97
C ASP A 214 -0.25 -15.96 32.91
N ARG A 215 -0.69 -15.99 31.64
CA ARG A 215 0.10 -15.55 30.48
C ARG A 215 -0.74 -14.66 29.58
N TYR A 216 -0.42 -13.40 29.51
CA TYR A 216 -1.07 -12.42 28.65
C TYR A 216 -0.08 -11.39 28.12
N PHE A 217 -0.45 -10.71 27.03
CA PHE A 217 0.30 -9.59 26.44
C PHE A 217 -0.62 -8.57 25.82
#